data_b4023f4d4b9610f5c7aee2a32e85c3f6
#
_entry.id   b4023f4d4b9610f5c7aee2a32e85c3f6
#
_cell.length_a   1.000
_cell.length_b   1.000
_cell.length_c   1.000
_cell.angle_alpha   90.00
_cell.angle_beta   90.00
_cell.angle_gamma   90.00
#
_symmetry.space_group_name_H-M   'P 1'
#
loop_
_entity.id
_entity.type
_entity.pdbx_description
1 polymer ?
#
loop_
_entity_poly.entity_id
_entity_poly.type
_entity_poly.pdbx_seq_one_letter_code
_entity_poly.pdbx_strand_id
1 'polypeptide(L)'
;MKKELRICPAIFPMPVILIATYNDDGSVDVMNAAWGAAFDTNQIELNISDSHQTTKNIRKRKAFSVSLANVENMIPADYVGMVSGAKEKDKFLKTKWKAHKSDLVDAPILDDLPYSMECTLECFKEDYGIIGNVKRLLVDEKYIDENGKVDLTKMKIIAYDPFNHGYYVVGEKVGQAFFEGKKIK
;
A
#
# COMPACT_ATOMS: atom_id res chain seq x y z
N MET A 1 -15.86 -31.79 3.79
CA MET A 1 -15.63 -32.11 2.36
C MET A 1 -15.20 -30.83 1.65
N LYS A 2 -14.11 -30.86 0.84
CA LYS A 2 -13.68 -29.70 0.02
C LYS A 2 -14.41 -29.75 -1.33
N LYS A 3 -14.72 -28.59 -1.89
CA LYS A 3 -15.36 -28.44 -3.21
C LYS A 3 -14.41 -27.70 -4.14
N GLU A 4 -14.30 -28.14 -5.38
CA GLU A 4 -13.52 -27.47 -6.41
C GLU A 4 -14.20 -26.17 -6.83
N LEU A 5 -13.43 -25.09 -6.96
CA LEU A 5 -13.87 -23.76 -7.38
C LEU A 5 -12.99 -23.27 -8.53
N ARG A 6 -13.39 -22.14 -9.12
CA ARG A 6 -12.58 -21.45 -10.13
C ARG A 6 -11.21 -21.10 -9.57
N ILE A 7 -10.17 -21.28 -10.39
CA ILE A 7 -8.79 -20.90 -10.04
C ILE A 7 -8.72 -19.39 -9.84
N CYS A 8 -8.21 -18.98 -8.67
CA CYS A 8 -7.86 -17.59 -8.37
C CYS A 8 -6.63 -17.58 -7.44
N PRO A 9 -5.91 -16.46 -7.33
CA PRO A 9 -4.79 -16.32 -6.38
C PRO A 9 -5.34 -16.19 -4.96
N ALA A 10 -5.76 -17.31 -4.37
CA ALA A 10 -6.51 -17.40 -3.12
C ALA A 10 -5.63 -17.13 -1.87
N ILE A 11 -4.76 -16.14 -1.94
CA ILE A 11 -4.00 -15.64 -0.78
C ILE A 11 -4.80 -14.49 -0.18
N PHE A 12 -5.48 -14.75 0.93
CA PHE A 12 -6.25 -13.75 1.65
C PHE A 12 -5.75 -13.66 3.10
N PRO A 13 -5.64 -12.47 3.68
CA PRO A 13 -6.01 -11.15 3.14
C PRO A 13 -4.93 -10.58 2.19
N MET A 14 -5.35 -10.01 1.05
CA MET A 14 -4.46 -9.24 0.20
C MET A 14 -4.45 -7.76 0.63
N PRO A 15 -3.29 -7.09 0.65
CA PRO A 15 -3.25 -5.68 1.02
C PRO A 15 -3.91 -4.80 -0.05
N VAL A 16 -4.44 -3.65 0.37
CA VAL A 16 -4.86 -2.57 -0.54
C VAL A 16 -3.80 -1.48 -0.47
N ILE A 17 -2.80 -1.61 -1.34
CA ILE A 17 -1.59 -0.78 -1.34
C ILE A 17 -1.81 0.46 -2.18
N LEU A 18 -1.55 1.63 -1.61
CA LEU A 18 -1.52 2.91 -2.33
C LEU A 18 -0.06 3.31 -2.54
N ILE A 19 0.31 3.47 -3.81
CA ILE A 19 1.66 3.83 -4.23
C ILE A 19 1.60 5.23 -4.81
N ALA A 20 2.35 6.18 -4.23
CA ALA A 20 2.35 7.56 -4.66
C ALA A 20 3.73 8.00 -5.18
N THR A 21 3.71 8.75 -6.27
CA THR A 21 4.90 9.26 -6.98
C THR A 21 4.64 10.65 -7.54
N TYR A 22 5.67 11.35 -7.98
CA TYR A 22 5.52 12.57 -8.78
C TYR A 22 5.62 12.28 -10.27
N ASN A 23 4.71 12.84 -11.04
CA ASN A 23 4.80 12.97 -12.49
C ASN A 23 5.94 13.92 -12.91
N ASP A 24 6.21 14.02 -14.21
CA ASP A 24 7.26 14.90 -14.77
C ASP A 24 6.98 16.38 -14.50
N ASP A 25 5.72 16.77 -14.49
CA ASP A 25 5.25 18.13 -14.23
C ASP A 25 5.16 18.46 -12.73
N GLY A 26 5.55 17.54 -11.84
CA GLY A 26 5.49 17.69 -10.39
C GLY A 26 4.12 17.38 -9.78
N SER A 27 3.12 17.05 -10.56
CA SER A 27 1.82 16.61 -10.05
C SER A 27 1.92 15.24 -9.39
N VAL A 28 1.01 14.97 -8.44
CA VAL A 28 0.97 13.69 -7.72
C VAL A 28 0.24 12.64 -8.57
N ASP A 29 0.84 11.45 -8.73
CA ASP A 29 0.20 10.25 -9.22
C ASP A 29 0.08 9.23 -8.10
N VAL A 30 -1.10 8.62 -7.97
CA VAL A 30 -1.36 7.54 -7.00
C VAL A 30 -2.03 6.37 -7.71
N MET A 31 -1.57 5.16 -7.44
CA MET A 31 -2.25 3.95 -7.87
C MET A 31 -2.56 3.02 -6.70
N ASN A 32 -3.57 2.18 -6.87
CA ASN A 32 -3.88 1.07 -5.99
C ASN A 32 -3.32 -0.23 -6.56
N ALA A 33 -2.73 -1.06 -5.72
CA ALA A 33 -2.24 -2.40 -6.06
C ALA A 33 -2.55 -3.38 -4.92
N ALA A 34 -2.75 -4.65 -5.26
CA ALA A 34 -2.93 -5.73 -4.29
C ALA A 34 -1.73 -6.70 -4.27
N TRP A 35 -0.92 -6.68 -5.32
CA TRP A 35 0.26 -7.55 -5.44
C TRP A 35 1.50 -6.84 -4.87
N GLY A 36 1.72 -7.01 -3.56
CA GLY A 36 2.88 -6.54 -2.85
C GLY A 36 2.99 -7.16 -1.46
N ALA A 37 4.20 -7.22 -0.95
CA ALA A 37 4.52 -7.85 0.33
C ALA A 37 5.79 -7.25 0.96
N ALA A 38 6.06 -7.59 2.22
CA ALA A 38 7.39 -7.45 2.78
C ALA A 38 8.36 -8.38 2.02
N PHE A 39 9.50 -7.86 1.60
CA PHE A 39 10.53 -8.63 0.90
C PHE A 39 11.67 -9.02 1.84
N ASP A 40 12.11 -8.09 2.67
CA ASP A 40 13.09 -8.30 3.73
C ASP A 40 12.78 -7.36 4.90
N THR A 41 13.62 -7.30 5.92
CA THR A 41 13.42 -6.54 7.17
C THR A 41 13.10 -5.06 6.92
N ASN A 42 13.71 -4.46 5.91
CA ASN A 42 13.51 -3.06 5.52
C ASN A 42 13.21 -2.89 4.03
N GLN A 43 12.72 -3.93 3.38
CA GLN A 43 12.40 -3.93 1.96
C GLN A 43 10.98 -4.41 1.70
N ILE A 44 10.37 -3.82 0.69
CA ILE A 44 9.07 -4.23 0.16
C ILE A 44 9.18 -4.62 -1.31
N GLU A 45 8.34 -5.55 -1.69
CA GLU A 45 8.14 -5.95 -3.09
C GLU A 45 6.78 -5.49 -3.59
N LEU A 46 6.76 -4.91 -4.79
CA LEU A 46 5.54 -4.52 -5.50
C LEU A 46 5.56 -5.17 -6.89
N ASN A 47 4.51 -5.93 -7.21
CA ASN A 47 4.35 -6.58 -8.51
C ASN A 47 3.35 -5.77 -9.34
N ILE A 48 3.86 -4.79 -10.09
CA ILE A 48 3.08 -3.88 -10.94
C ILE A 48 3.68 -3.80 -12.34
N SER A 49 2.79 -3.74 -13.36
CA SER A 49 3.19 -3.70 -14.76
C SER A 49 3.99 -2.44 -15.12
N ASP A 50 4.95 -2.59 -16.03
CA ASP A 50 5.73 -1.50 -16.61
C ASP A 50 4.87 -0.49 -17.39
N SER A 51 3.66 -0.87 -17.77
CA SER A 51 2.72 0.00 -18.48
C SER A 51 2.12 1.11 -17.59
N HIS A 52 2.12 0.93 -16.27
CA HIS A 52 1.56 1.92 -15.35
C HIS A 52 2.39 3.20 -15.29
N GLN A 53 1.71 4.33 -15.17
CA GLN A 53 2.36 5.64 -15.00
C GLN A 53 3.24 5.65 -13.75
N THR A 54 2.75 5.11 -12.66
CA THR A 54 3.47 4.98 -11.39
C THR A 54 4.80 4.23 -11.54
N THR A 55 4.81 3.11 -12.30
CA THR A 55 6.06 2.35 -12.57
C THR A 55 7.07 3.20 -13.34
N LYS A 56 6.61 3.96 -14.35
CA LYS A 56 7.48 4.89 -15.10
C LYS A 56 8.05 5.98 -14.20
N ASN A 57 7.22 6.53 -13.32
CA ASN A 57 7.63 7.53 -12.34
C ASN A 57 8.68 6.97 -11.38
N ILE A 58 8.47 5.78 -10.81
CA ILE A 58 9.45 5.10 -9.93
C ILE A 58 10.78 4.88 -10.67
N ARG A 59 10.73 4.45 -11.92
CA ARG A 59 11.93 4.23 -12.74
C ARG A 59 12.75 5.52 -12.90
N LYS A 60 12.05 6.64 -13.07
CA LYS A 60 12.66 7.96 -13.27
C LYS A 60 13.13 8.61 -11.96
N ARG A 61 12.23 8.67 -10.96
CA ARG A 61 12.44 9.36 -9.68
C ARG A 61 13.29 8.57 -8.71
N LYS A 62 13.37 7.25 -8.87
CA LYS A 62 14.04 6.33 -7.94
C LYS A 62 13.48 6.36 -6.52
N ALA A 63 12.28 6.91 -6.35
CA ALA A 63 11.62 7.08 -5.08
C ALA A 63 10.09 7.00 -5.22
N PHE A 64 9.43 6.59 -4.14
CA PHE A 64 7.98 6.50 -4.04
C PHE A 64 7.57 6.40 -2.57
N SER A 65 6.31 6.65 -2.27
CA SER A 65 5.74 6.33 -0.97
C SER A 65 4.69 5.23 -1.09
N VAL A 66 4.52 4.48 0.01
CA VAL A 66 3.56 3.38 0.10
C VAL A 66 2.75 3.52 1.38
N SER A 67 1.43 3.40 1.24
CA SER A 67 0.47 3.40 2.34
C SER A 67 -0.50 2.25 2.17
N LEU A 68 -1.25 1.86 3.21
CA LEU A 68 -2.40 0.97 3.07
C LEU A 68 -3.70 1.74 3.24
N ALA A 69 -4.69 1.36 2.46
CA ALA A 69 -6.03 1.93 2.59
C ALA A 69 -6.73 1.45 3.87
N ASN A 70 -7.54 2.32 4.44
CA ASN A 70 -8.43 2.02 5.54
C ASN A 70 -9.90 2.27 5.14
N VAL A 71 -10.83 2.00 6.03
CA VAL A 71 -12.28 2.16 5.77
C VAL A 71 -12.63 3.59 5.33
N GLU A 72 -12.03 4.61 5.94
CA GLU A 72 -12.31 6.03 5.65
C GLU A 72 -11.88 6.40 4.23
N ASN A 73 -10.84 5.76 3.72
CA ASN A 73 -10.23 6.03 2.43
C ASN A 73 -10.57 4.97 1.35
N MET A 74 -11.51 4.06 1.62
CA MET A 74 -11.85 2.95 0.71
C MET A 74 -12.32 3.46 -0.67
N ILE A 75 -13.23 4.41 -0.72
CA ILE A 75 -13.79 4.92 -1.99
C ILE A 75 -12.72 5.57 -2.87
N PRO A 76 -11.93 6.56 -2.40
CA PRO A 76 -10.87 7.12 -3.22
C PRO A 76 -9.75 6.11 -3.52
N ALA A 77 -9.46 5.15 -2.64
CA ALA A 77 -8.51 4.09 -2.89
C ALA A 77 -8.94 3.16 -4.04
N ASP A 78 -10.21 2.78 -4.08
CA ASP A 78 -10.77 2.01 -5.19
C ASP A 78 -10.73 2.80 -6.50
N TYR A 79 -11.16 4.07 -6.46
CA TYR A 79 -11.16 4.96 -7.61
C TYR A 79 -9.77 5.06 -8.28
N VAL A 80 -8.69 5.27 -7.52
CA VAL A 80 -7.34 5.37 -8.10
C VAL A 80 -6.82 4.04 -8.68
N GLY A 81 -7.42 2.92 -8.29
CA GLY A 81 -7.19 1.60 -8.90
C GLY A 81 -7.92 1.39 -10.21
N MET A 82 -9.11 1.98 -10.36
CA MET A 82 -9.93 1.84 -11.56
C MET A 82 -9.48 2.74 -12.71
N VAL A 83 -8.78 3.84 -12.40
CA VAL A 83 -8.45 4.89 -13.37
C VAL A 83 -6.96 4.95 -13.65
N SER A 84 -6.59 4.94 -14.93
CA SER A 84 -5.20 5.07 -15.37
C SER A 84 -4.70 6.52 -15.27
N GLY A 85 -3.60 6.76 -14.54
CA GLY A 85 -2.93 8.06 -14.48
C GLY A 85 -2.38 8.56 -15.83
N ALA A 86 -2.19 7.65 -16.79
CA ALA A 86 -1.81 8.04 -18.16
C ALA A 86 -2.97 8.68 -18.94
N LYS A 87 -4.22 8.37 -18.58
CA LYS A 87 -5.44 8.88 -19.24
C LYS A 87 -6.11 10.02 -18.46
N GLU A 88 -6.11 9.92 -17.14
CA GLU A 88 -6.77 10.86 -16.25
C GLU A 88 -5.71 11.58 -15.38
N LYS A 89 -5.29 12.75 -15.85
CA LYS A 89 -4.25 13.55 -15.18
C LYS A 89 -4.71 14.12 -13.84
N ASP A 90 -6.01 14.39 -13.71
CA ASP A 90 -6.61 14.97 -12.50
C ASP A 90 -7.02 13.89 -11.48
N LYS A 91 -6.58 12.64 -11.69
CA LYS A 91 -6.95 11.50 -10.86
C LYS A 91 -6.76 11.77 -9.37
N PHE A 92 -5.60 12.29 -8.98
CA PHE A 92 -5.31 12.61 -7.59
C PHE A 92 -6.23 13.71 -7.05
N LEU A 93 -6.47 14.78 -7.80
CA LEU A 93 -7.35 15.90 -7.37
C LEU A 93 -8.77 15.43 -7.10
N LYS A 94 -9.28 14.47 -7.85
CA LYS A 94 -10.62 13.89 -7.67
C LYS A 94 -10.78 13.11 -6.36
N THR A 95 -9.69 12.61 -5.78
CA THR A 95 -9.74 11.94 -4.48
C THR A 95 -10.00 12.91 -3.33
N LYS A 96 -9.71 14.19 -3.53
CA LYS A 96 -9.69 15.24 -2.50
C LYS A 96 -8.65 15.00 -1.39
N TRP A 97 -7.77 14.02 -1.55
CA TRP A 97 -6.66 13.79 -0.64
C TRP A 97 -5.67 14.95 -0.69
N LYS A 98 -5.02 15.16 0.41
CA LYS A 98 -3.89 16.08 0.54
C LYS A 98 -2.58 15.30 0.49
N ALA A 99 -1.55 15.97 0.00
CA ALA A 99 -0.21 15.44 0.00
C ALA A 99 0.81 16.55 0.21
N HIS A 100 1.88 16.24 0.90
CA HIS A 100 3.05 17.10 0.98
C HIS A 100 4.29 16.39 0.44
N LYS A 101 5.34 17.14 0.16
CA LYS A 101 6.60 16.59 -0.32
C LYS A 101 7.38 15.99 0.86
N SER A 102 7.90 14.76 0.69
CA SER A 102 8.89 14.22 1.62
C SER A 102 10.15 15.08 1.64
N ASP A 103 10.73 15.23 2.82
CA ASP A 103 12.05 15.84 3.04
C ASP A 103 13.20 14.84 2.90
N LEU A 104 12.88 13.55 2.81
CA LEU A 104 13.85 12.44 2.77
C LEU A 104 14.01 11.81 1.38
N VAL A 105 12.91 11.66 0.63
CA VAL A 105 12.89 11.02 -0.69
C VAL A 105 12.10 11.87 -1.69
N ASP A 106 12.34 11.70 -2.99
CA ASP A 106 11.61 12.45 -4.03
C ASP A 106 10.23 11.83 -4.30
N ALA A 107 9.37 11.84 -3.27
CA ALA A 107 8.02 11.28 -3.31
C ALA A 107 7.01 12.11 -2.51
N PRO A 108 5.72 12.09 -2.87
CA PRO A 108 4.65 12.69 -2.07
C PRO A 108 4.28 11.79 -0.90
N ILE A 109 3.94 12.38 0.24
CA ILE A 109 3.33 11.73 1.40
C ILE A 109 1.84 12.06 1.39
N LEU A 110 0.97 11.04 1.46
CA LEU A 110 -0.48 11.19 1.48
C LEU A 110 -0.96 11.42 2.92
N ASP A 111 -1.43 12.65 3.23
CA ASP A 111 -1.77 13.08 4.59
C ASP A 111 -3.02 12.39 5.15
N ASP A 112 -3.94 11.97 4.28
CA ASP A 112 -5.22 11.39 4.67
C ASP A 112 -5.13 9.89 5.01
N LEU A 113 -3.98 9.26 4.77
CA LEU A 113 -3.78 7.84 5.03
C LEU A 113 -3.16 7.57 6.41
N PRO A 114 -3.46 6.41 7.03
CA PRO A 114 -3.07 6.14 8.42
C PRO A 114 -1.56 6.07 8.66
N TYR A 115 -0.80 5.73 7.62
CA TYR A 115 0.66 5.74 7.66
C TYR A 115 1.26 5.79 6.25
N SER A 116 2.55 6.11 6.17
CA SER A 116 3.30 6.10 4.91
C SER A 116 4.70 5.53 5.12
N MET A 117 5.11 4.65 4.23
CA MET A 117 6.49 4.22 4.07
C MET A 117 7.14 5.05 2.97
N GLU A 118 8.24 5.70 3.27
CA GLU A 118 9.06 6.44 2.30
C GLU A 118 10.12 5.51 1.74
N CYS A 119 10.11 5.30 0.44
CA CYS A 119 10.90 4.28 -0.21
C CYS A 119 11.82 4.84 -1.29
N THR A 120 13.03 4.27 -1.39
CA THR A 120 13.89 4.41 -2.56
C THR A 120 13.85 3.11 -3.37
N LEU A 121 13.92 3.24 -4.69
CA LEU A 121 14.04 2.09 -5.58
C LEU A 121 15.38 1.37 -5.33
N GLU A 122 15.33 0.08 -5.04
CA GLU A 122 16.51 -0.80 -5.04
C GLU A 122 16.76 -1.34 -6.45
N CYS A 123 15.80 -2.08 -6.98
CA CYS A 123 15.92 -2.64 -8.32
C CYS A 123 14.54 -2.93 -8.93
N PHE A 124 14.54 -3.11 -10.26
CA PHE A 124 13.47 -3.80 -10.97
C PHE A 124 13.88 -5.26 -11.15
N LYS A 125 13.01 -6.20 -10.76
CA LYS A 125 13.13 -7.59 -11.18
C LYS A 125 12.61 -7.72 -12.60
N GLU A 126 13.12 -8.70 -13.35
CA GLU A 126 12.62 -9.00 -14.68
C GLU A 126 11.11 -9.20 -14.65
N ASP A 127 10.43 -8.54 -15.59
CA ASP A 127 9.03 -8.61 -15.94
C ASP A 127 8.01 -7.85 -15.08
N TYR A 128 8.06 -7.77 -13.73
CA TYR A 128 6.98 -7.10 -12.97
C TYR A 128 7.36 -6.60 -11.57
N GLY A 129 8.47 -7.03 -11.01
CA GLY A 129 8.80 -6.76 -9.62
C GLY A 129 9.57 -5.46 -9.42
N ILE A 130 9.16 -4.70 -8.40
CA ILE A 130 9.90 -3.56 -7.88
C ILE A 130 10.30 -3.88 -6.45
N ILE A 131 11.59 -3.80 -6.14
CA ILE A 131 12.08 -3.84 -4.77
C ILE A 131 12.38 -2.42 -4.33
N GLY A 132 11.78 -2.03 -3.22
CA GLY A 132 12.01 -0.74 -2.57
C GLY A 132 12.60 -0.87 -1.19
N ASN A 133 13.60 -0.04 -0.88
CA ASN A 133 14.13 0.11 0.47
C ASN A 133 13.27 1.11 1.25
N VAL A 134 12.69 0.69 2.35
CA VAL A 134 11.99 1.58 3.28
C VAL A 134 13.02 2.39 4.04
N LYS A 135 12.97 3.69 3.91
CA LYS A 135 13.87 4.66 4.55
C LYS A 135 13.28 5.25 5.82
N ARG A 136 11.97 5.44 5.84
CA ARG A 136 11.23 5.94 7.00
C ARG A 136 9.79 5.41 6.98
N LEU A 137 9.25 5.14 8.17
CA LEU A 137 7.85 4.87 8.40
C LEU A 137 7.26 6.02 9.21
N LEU A 138 6.25 6.69 8.66
CA LEU A 138 5.45 7.72 9.32
C LEU A 138 4.09 7.12 9.68
N VAL A 139 3.61 7.35 10.89
CA VAL A 139 2.30 6.90 11.37
C VAL A 139 1.57 8.11 11.97
N ASP A 140 0.30 8.30 11.62
CA ASP A 140 -0.54 9.36 12.20
C ASP A 140 -0.70 9.10 13.71
N GLU A 141 -0.38 10.11 14.53
CA GLU A 141 -0.34 10.04 15.99
C GLU A 141 -1.64 9.51 16.60
N LYS A 142 -2.78 9.77 15.97
CA LYS A 142 -4.09 9.24 16.42
C LYS A 142 -4.16 7.71 16.48
N TYR A 143 -3.25 7.00 15.78
CA TYR A 143 -3.15 5.55 15.76
C TYR A 143 -2.01 5.00 16.63
N ILE A 144 -1.37 5.85 17.42
CA ILE A 144 -0.33 5.47 18.37
C ILE A 144 -0.93 5.50 19.78
N ASP A 145 -0.75 4.42 20.54
CA ASP A 145 -1.21 4.34 21.93
C ASP A 145 -0.29 5.10 22.90
N GLU A 146 -0.68 5.21 24.14
CA GLU A 146 0.09 5.86 25.22
C GLU A 146 1.48 5.24 25.49
N ASN A 147 1.71 4.01 25.00
CA ASN A 147 2.98 3.30 25.12
C ASN A 147 3.82 3.41 23.84
N GLY A 148 3.42 4.24 22.89
CA GLY A 148 4.09 4.43 21.60
C GLY A 148 3.90 3.27 20.63
N LYS A 149 2.89 2.41 20.82
CA LYS A 149 2.60 1.27 19.94
C LYS A 149 1.49 1.61 18.96
N VAL A 150 1.64 1.09 17.76
CA VAL A 150 0.64 1.26 16.70
C VAL A 150 -0.59 0.40 16.97
N ASP A 151 -1.77 1.02 16.98
CA ASP A 151 -3.07 0.37 17.11
C ASP A 151 -3.67 0.07 15.73
N LEU A 152 -3.41 -1.14 15.22
CA LEU A 152 -3.93 -1.59 13.93
C LEU A 152 -5.46 -1.74 13.93
N THR A 153 -6.08 -2.04 15.06
CA THR A 153 -7.55 -2.15 15.17
C THR A 153 -8.20 -0.78 14.97
N LYS A 154 -7.62 0.26 15.55
CA LYS A 154 -8.09 1.64 15.40
C LYS A 154 -7.88 2.18 13.97
N MET A 155 -6.82 1.74 13.29
CA MET A 155 -6.56 2.11 11.88
C MET A 155 -7.63 1.61 10.92
N LYS A 156 -8.31 0.50 11.22
CA LYS A 156 -9.32 -0.15 10.36
C LYS A 156 -8.81 -0.37 8.93
N ILE A 157 -7.60 -0.88 8.80
CA ILE A 157 -7.01 -1.24 7.51
C ILE A 157 -7.92 -2.22 6.78
N ILE A 158 -8.09 -2.03 5.48
CA ILE A 158 -8.87 -2.93 4.64
C ILE A 158 -7.99 -3.91 3.86
N ALA A 159 -8.54 -5.09 3.62
CA ALA A 159 -7.95 -6.14 2.80
C ALA A 159 -8.86 -6.44 1.61
N TYR A 160 -8.26 -6.76 0.47
CA TYR A 160 -8.95 -7.19 -0.74
C TYR A 160 -9.16 -8.70 -0.75
N ASP A 161 -10.38 -9.12 -1.08
CA ASP A 161 -10.77 -10.52 -1.27
C ASP A 161 -10.69 -10.91 -2.76
N PRO A 162 -9.76 -11.80 -3.16
CA PRO A 162 -9.62 -12.23 -4.55
C PRO A 162 -10.72 -13.20 -5.02
N PHE A 163 -11.55 -13.73 -4.12
CA PHE A 163 -12.64 -14.65 -4.48
C PHE A 163 -13.85 -13.90 -5.03
N ASN A 164 -14.26 -12.82 -4.34
CA ASN A 164 -15.51 -12.11 -4.64
C ASN A 164 -15.32 -10.62 -4.91
N HIS A 165 -14.06 -10.16 -4.99
CA HIS A 165 -13.68 -8.74 -5.22
C HIS A 165 -14.24 -7.79 -4.15
N GLY A 166 -14.32 -8.26 -2.89
CA GLY A 166 -14.77 -7.47 -1.76
C GLY A 166 -13.64 -6.84 -0.97
N TYR A 167 -13.97 -5.81 -0.19
CA TYR A 167 -13.07 -5.25 0.83
C TYR A 167 -13.54 -5.67 2.22
N TYR A 168 -12.60 -6.12 3.05
CA TYR A 168 -12.85 -6.55 4.42
C TYR A 168 -11.95 -5.78 5.38
N VAL A 169 -12.47 -5.43 6.54
CA VAL A 169 -11.65 -4.82 7.61
C VAL A 169 -10.75 -5.90 8.22
N VAL A 170 -9.47 -5.59 8.39
CA VAL A 170 -8.59 -6.38 9.24
C VAL A 170 -9.02 -6.18 10.69
N GLY A 171 -9.51 -7.24 11.32
CA GLY A 171 -10.26 -7.19 12.58
C GLY A 171 -9.39 -7.10 13.83
N GLU A 172 -9.96 -7.61 14.94
CA GLU A 172 -9.35 -7.56 16.25
C GLU A 172 -8.11 -8.44 16.37
N LYS A 173 -7.22 -8.07 17.29
CA LYS A 173 -6.08 -8.90 17.67
C LYS A 173 -6.57 -10.16 18.38
N VAL A 174 -6.26 -11.34 17.83
CA VAL A 174 -6.70 -12.64 18.36
C VAL A 174 -5.61 -13.40 19.12
N GLY A 175 -4.38 -12.90 19.12
CA GLY A 175 -3.25 -13.56 19.80
C GLY A 175 -1.95 -12.80 19.67
N GLN A 176 -0.91 -13.35 20.28
CA GLN A 176 0.44 -12.80 20.22
C GLN A 176 1.37 -13.76 19.46
N ALA A 177 1.92 -13.28 18.32
CA ALA A 177 2.89 -14.08 17.55
C ALA A 177 4.10 -14.46 18.41
N PHE A 178 4.69 -15.62 18.10
CA PHE A 178 5.84 -16.22 18.83
C PHE A 178 5.56 -16.58 20.29
N PHE A 179 4.33 -16.40 20.76
CA PHE A 179 3.91 -16.73 22.12
C PHE A 179 2.86 -17.84 22.16
N GLU A 180 1.83 -17.77 21.30
CA GLU A 180 0.70 -18.71 21.33
C GLU A 180 1.14 -20.16 21.07
N GLY A 181 2.12 -20.38 20.19
CA GLY A 181 2.67 -21.70 19.89
C GLY A 181 3.34 -22.40 21.07
N LYS A 182 3.75 -21.66 22.13
CA LYS A 182 4.32 -22.23 23.34
C LYS A 182 3.31 -23.03 24.17
N LYS A 183 2.01 -22.92 23.87
CA LYS A 183 0.95 -23.69 24.51
C LYS A 183 0.87 -25.14 24.01
N ILE A 184 1.49 -25.47 22.89
CA ILE A 184 1.62 -26.85 22.39
C ILE A 184 2.77 -27.48 23.17
N LYS A 185 2.45 -28.47 24.00
CA LYS A 185 3.40 -29.26 24.80
C LYS A 185 3.84 -30.48 24.02
#